data_1b4d11c62bc7a2d9bbc0d745426e7009
#
_entry.id   1b4d11c62bc7a2d9bbc0d745426e7009
#
_cell.length_a   1.000
_cell.length_b   1.000
_cell.length_c   1.000
_cell.angle_alpha   90.00
_cell.angle_beta   90.00
_cell.angle_gamma   90.00
#
_symmetry.space_group_name_H-M   'P 1'
#
loop_
_entity.id
_entity.type
_entity.pdbx_description
1 polymer ?
#
loop_
_entity_poly.entity_id
_entity_poly.type
_entity_poly.pdbx_seq_one_letter_code
_entity_poly.pdbx_strand_id
1 'polypeptide(L)'
;MSLMVAVVFATSANAQSYCPSDGGSGNVFNLQRVQFAGIDNSSGDNNGYADFTSISASVQAGDPYSITLDAAGIFFLPKRFRAYIDWDQNGVFSASELVFQANGFGQQSGTIVVPVGASLGSTRLRVNTSSLTYQGACANYSLGEVEDYTVMVMGQCQASAGALQPVKPLICYTGIEAFIQATVTAQPVVPSGYQVIYVLTQGPGLVIQNVSADPQFSVGVGNYTIHTLIYDPNTLDLSIVELGVTTGFDVNGLLIQGGGAICAALDVAGAQFSVTDPSAGTLSGGADVCGTDSATTLTATANGDANVPAGYSTVYVLT
;
A
#
# COMPACT_ATOMS: atom_id res chain seq x y z
N MET A 1 -5.23 -30.61 24.35
CA MET A 1 -4.00 -29.83 24.52
C MET A 1 -3.08 -30.21 23.37
N SER A 2 -3.19 -29.51 22.23
CA SER A 2 -2.45 -29.81 21.01
C SER A 2 -1.26 -28.83 20.96
N LEU A 3 -0.05 -29.38 20.96
CA LEU A 3 1.20 -28.64 20.92
C LEU A 3 1.44 -28.19 19.49
N MET A 4 1.20 -26.92 19.17
CA MET A 4 1.65 -26.32 17.91
C MET A 4 3.16 -26.11 17.98
N VAL A 5 3.91 -26.90 17.22
CA VAL A 5 5.32 -26.66 16.95
C VAL A 5 5.42 -25.57 15.90
N ALA A 6 5.76 -24.36 16.29
CA ALA A 6 6.13 -23.28 15.37
C ALA A 6 7.51 -23.63 14.78
N VAL A 7 7.55 -24.04 13.51
CA VAL A 7 8.79 -24.16 12.75
C VAL A 7 9.21 -22.75 12.32
N VAL A 8 10.10 -22.14 13.04
CA VAL A 8 10.78 -20.91 12.64
C VAL A 8 11.81 -21.30 11.58
N PHE A 9 11.52 -21.03 10.31
CA PHE A 9 12.55 -21.03 9.27
C PHE A 9 13.45 -19.81 9.51
N ALA A 10 14.57 -20.03 10.21
CA ALA A 10 15.65 -19.08 10.20
C ALA A 10 16.27 -19.12 8.79
N THR A 11 15.89 -18.18 7.93
CA THR A 11 16.68 -17.87 6.74
C THR A 11 17.99 -17.30 7.25
N SER A 12 19.07 -18.07 7.15
CA SER A 12 20.42 -17.54 7.36
C SER A 12 20.67 -16.49 6.27
N ALA A 13 20.51 -15.22 6.63
CA ALA A 13 21.04 -14.13 5.84
C ALA A 13 22.56 -14.35 5.79
N ASN A 14 23.09 -14.82 4.67
CA ASN A 14 24.51 -14.78 4.43
C ASN A 14 24.92 -13.32 4.47
N ALA A 15 25.66 -12.92 5.51
CA ALA A 15 26.23 -11.59 5.57
C ALA A 15 27.21 -11.47 4.39
N GLN A 16 26.81 -10.72 3.36
CA GLN A 16 27.66 -10.46 2.20
C GLN A 16 28.90 -9.68 2.68
N SER A 17 30.07 -10.20 2.35
CA SER A 17 31.34 -9.55 2.65
C SER A 17 31.73 -8.65 1.47
N TYR A 18 31.68 -7.36 1.68
CA TYR A 18 32.13 -6.39 0.69
C TYR A 18 33.60 -6.02 0.87
N CYS A 19 34.26 -5.60 -0.22
CA CYS A 19 35.62 -5.11 -0.19
C CYS A 19 35.75 -3.92 0.79
N PRO A 20 36.88 -3.80 1.52
CA PRO A 20 37.15 -2.61 2.31
C PRO A 20 37.30 -1.37 1.41
N SER A 21 36.94 -0.22 1.94
CA SER A 21 37.14 1.08 1.30
C SER A 21 37.25 2.14 2.38
N ASP A 22 38.17 3.09 2.20
CA ASP A 22 38.44 4.12 3.19
C ASP A 22 38.87 5.41 2.48
N GLY A 23 38.24 6.52 2.81
CA GLY A 23 38.50 7.86 2.31
C GLY A 23 39.65 8.58 3.00
N GLY A 24 40.27 7.94 3.99
CA GLY A 24 41.37 8.54 4.80
C GLY A 24 40.82 9.48 5.87
N SER A 25 41.70 10.27 6.48
CA SER A 25 41.28 11.25 7.49
C SER A 25 40.43 12.35 6.85
N GLY A 26 39.13 12.24 6.93
CA GLY A 26 38.13 12.95 6.16
C GLY A 26 37.90 14.42 6.48
N ASN A 27 38.64 14.98 7.40
CA ASN A 27 38.46 16.35 7.95
C ASN A 27 38.30 17.46 6.93
N VAL A 28 38.59 17.24 5.65
CA VAL A 28 38.52 18.26 4.60
C VAL A 28 37.41 17.95 3.58
N PHE A 29 37.22 16.69 3.23
CA PHE A 29 36.20 16.26 2.27
C PHE A 29 35.41 15.08 2.88
N ASN A 30 34.28 15.37 3.48
CA ASN A 30 33.44 14.37 4.10
C ASN A 30 31.97 14.50 3.64
N LEU A 31 31.25 13.41 3.64
CA LEU A 31 29.81 13.40 3.39
C LEU A 31 29.10 14.14 4.54
N GLN A 32 28.19 15.02 4.21
CA GLN A 32 27.39 15.77 5.18
C GLN A 32 25.96 15.23 5.25
N ARG A 33 25.45 14.76 4.11
CA ARG A 33 24.11 14.21 4.02
C ARG A 33 23.98 13.27 2.84
N VAL A 34 23.33 12.14 3.08
CA VAL A 34 22.92 11.18 2.06
C VAL A 34 21.40 11.03 2.12
N GLN A 35 20.72 11.28 0.99
CA GLN A 35 19.29 11.09 0.82
C GLN A 35 19.03 10.13 -0.34
N PHE A 36 18.32 9.04 -0.09
CA PHE A 36 17.95 8.06 -1.11
C PHE A 36 16.80 7.16 -0.61
N ALA A 37 15.65 7.14 -1.30
CA ALA A 37 14.55 6.18 -1.09
C ALA A 37 14.20 5.94 0.41
N GLY A 38 14.03 7.00 1.18
CA GLY A 38 13.74 6.94 2.62
C GLY A 38 14.96 7.08 3.52
N ILE A 39 16.18 6.86 3.05
CA ILE A 39 17.39 7.28 3.76
C ILE A 39 17.44 8.81 3.77
N ASP A 40 17.64 9.39 4.93
CA ASP A 40 17.97 10.79 5.15
C ASP A 40 18.92 10.88 6.33
N ASN A 41 20.22 10.68 6.05
CA ASN A 41 21.27 10.65 7.05
C ASN A 41 22.18 11.87 6.95
N SER A 42 22.28 12.63 8.03
CA SER A 42 23.22 13.72 8.21
C SER A 42 24.32 13.25 9.16
N SER A 43 25.45 12.84 8.60
CA SER A 43 26.51 12.10 9.30
C SER A 43 27.70 12.99 9.73
N GLY A 44 28.12 13.90 8.86
CA GLY A 44 29.35 14.68 9.05
C GLY A 44 30.62 13.84 8.89
N ASP A 45 31.74 14.27 9.48
CA ASP A 45 33.04 13.60 9.36
C ASP A 45 33.09 12.30 10.20
N ASN A 46 33.35 11.18 9.53
CA ASN A 46 33.45 9.84 10.12
C ASN A 46 34.87 9.25 10.00
N ASN A 47 35.89 10.09 9.87
CA ASN A 47 37.29 9.67 9.73
C ASN A 47 37.56 8.71 8.54
N GLY A 48 36.88 8.93 7.43
CA GLY A 48 37.09 8.23 6.17
C GLY A 48 36.16 7.09 5.87
N TYR A 49 35.55 6.42 6.88
CA TYR A 49 34.55 5.36 6.67
C TYR A 49 33.51 5.32 7.78
N ALA A 50 32.26 5.13 7.38
CA ALA A 50 31.17 4.83 8.32
C ALA A 50 30.28 3.67 7.84
N ASP A 51 29.93 2.79 8.76
CA ASP A 51 28.93 1.73 8.55
C ASP A 51 27.57 2.20 9.08
N PHE A 52 26.69 2.59 8.17
CA PHE A 52 25.30 2.93 8.43
C PHE A 52 24.33 1.86 7.90
N THR A 53 24.75 0.60 7.84
CA THR A 53 23.88 -0.49 7.35
C THR A 53 22.66 -0.79 8.22
N SER A 54 22.57 -0.21 9.40
CA SER A 54 21.34 -0.19 10.20
C SER A 54 20.27 0.76 9.63
N ILE A 55 20.65 1.69 8.73
CA ILE A 55 19.74 2.58 8.01
C ILE A 55 19.46 1.97 6.64
N SER A 56 18.18 1.84 6.29
CA SER A 56 17.78 1.16 5.06
C SER A 56 16.88 1.99 4.16
N ALA A 57 17.10 1.86 2.84
CA ALA A 57 16.17 2.27 1.80
C ALA A 57 15.29 1.10 1.39
N SER A 58 14.07 1.36 0.93
CA SER A 58 13.23 0.37 0.26
C SER A 58 12.96 0.83 -1.17
N VAL A 59 13.29 -0.01 -2.15
CA VAL A 59 13.17 0.30 -3.58
C VAL A 59 12.47 -0.84 -4.33
N GLN A 60 11.71 -0.48 -5.36
CA GLN A 60 11.05 -1.44 -6.25
C GLN A 60 11.84 -1.63 -7.55
N ALA A 61 12.00 -2.87 -8.00
CA ALA A 61 12.64 -3.16 -9.29
C ALA A 61 11.88 -2.46 -10.43
N GLY A 62 12.61 -1.75 -11.30
CA GLY A 62 12.07 -0.98 -12.42
C GLY A 62 11.75 0.48 -12.11
N ASP A 63 11.65 0.89 -10.85
CA ASP A 63 11.26 2.22 -10.47
C ASP A 63 12.45 3.20 -10.37
N PRO A 64 12.22 4.51 -10.63
CA PRO A 64 13.21 5.55 -10.44
C PRO A 64 13.13 6.15 -9.03
N TYR A 65 14.30 6.42 -8.44
CA TYR A 65 14.43 7.10 -7.14
C TYR A 65 15.44 8.24 -7.22
N SER A 66 15.12 9.35 -6.56
CA SER A 66 16.06 10.45 -6.44
C SER A 66 17.15 10.12 -5.44
N ILE A 67 18.42 10.44 -5.79
CA ILE A 67 19.53 10.49 -4.85
C ILE A 67 20.02 11.93 -4.71
N THR A 68 20.36 12.31 -3.48
CA THR A 68 20.94 13.60 -3.19
C THR A 68 22.09 13.43 -2.21
N LEU A 69 23.26 13.93 -2.56
CA LEU A 69 24.49 13.84 -1.78
C LEU A 69 25.01 15.24 -1.51
N ASP A 70 25.32 15.53 -0.26
CA ASP A 70 26.02 16.74 0.15
C ASP A 70 27.33 16.40 0.84
N ALA A 71 28.36 17.23 0.65
CA ALA A 71 29.67 17.04 1.24
C ALA A 71 30.30 18.36 1.64
N ALA A 72 31.00 18.38 2.77
CA ALA A 72 31.95 19.42 3.11
C ALA A 72 33.21 19.34 2.24
N GLY A 73 34.03 20.33 2.30
CA GLY A 73 35.28 20.35 1.58
C GLY A 73 35.83 21.77 1.39
N ILE A 74 36.96 21.87 0.77
CA ILE A 74 37.57 23.15 0.43
C ILE A 74 36.68 23.86 -0.60
N PHE A 75 36.28 25.07 -0.30
CA PHE A 75 35.25 25.81 -1.02
C PHE A 75 35.57 26.06 -2.51
N PHE A 76 36.83 26.14 -2.92
CA PHE A 76 37.22 26.33 -4.31
C PHE A 76 37.60 25.03 -5.07
N LEU A 77 37.46 23.86 -4.43
CA LEU A 77 37.65 22.55 -5.07
C LEU A 77 36.34 21.83 -5.25
N PRO A 78 36.02 21.37 -6.48
CA PRO A 78 34.81 20.57 -6.70
C PRO A 78 34.97 19.23 -6.01
N LYS A 79 33.86 18.77 -5.45
CA LYS A 79 33.72 17.43 -4.84
C LYS A 79 33.28 16.45 -5.90
N ARG A 80 33.75 15.22 -5.81
CA ARG A 80 33.38 14.11 -6.67
C ARG A 80 32.65 13.07 -5.86
N PHE A 81 31.49 12.70 -6.37
CA PHE A 81 30.61 11.74 -5.74
C PHE A 81 30.44 10.50 -6.62
N ARG A 82 30.40 9.34 -6.00
CA ARG A 82 29.91 8.11 -6.59
C ARG A 82 29.02 7.36 -5.63
N ALA A 83 28.00 6.70 -6.17
CA ALA A 83 27.21 5.72 -5.45
C ALA A 83 27.17 4.41 -6.25
N TYR A 84 27.30 3.29 -5.54
CA TYR A 84 27.25 1.95 -6.05
C TYR A 84 26.19 1.18 -5.31
N ILE A 85 25.40 0.33 -6.03
CA ILE A 85 24.47 -0.60 -5.41
C ILE A 85 24.73 -1.97 -6.04
N ASP A 86 24.97 -2.98 -5.20
CA ASP A 86 25.19 -4.38 -5.61
C ASP A 86 23.84 -5.03 -5.97
N TRP A 87 23.41 -4.86 -7.23
CA TRP A 87 22.10 -5.28 -7.69
C TRP A 87 21.95 -6.79 -7.85
N ASP A 88 23.03 -7.53 -8.09
CA ASP A 88 23.01 -8.99 -8.23
C ASP A 88 23.32 -9.72 -6.92
N GLN A 89 23.63 -8.96 -5.86
CA GLN A 89 23.92 -9.46 -4.50
C GLN A 89 25.08 -10.46 -4.45
N ASN A 90 26.10 -10.25 -5.29
CA ASN A 90 27.27 -11.11 -5.33
C ASN A 90 28.41 -10.67 -4.37
N GLY A 91 28.26 -9.53 -3.68
CA GLY A 91 29.25 -8.95 -2.76
C GLY A 91 30.36 -8.15 -3.45
N VAL A 92 30.23 -7.90 -4.76
CA VAL A 92 31.23 -7.17 -5.56
C VAL A 92 30.56 -6.02 -6.30
N PHE A 93 31.07 -4.82 -6.14
CA PHE A 93 30.58 -3.67 -6.93
C PHE A 93 31.21 -3.66 -8.32
N SER A 94 30.44 -4.06 -9.32
CA SER A 94 30.82 -4.06 -10.72
C SER A 94 30.69 -2.65 -11.36
N ALA A 95 31.16 -2.51 -12.59
CA ALA A 95 31.03 -1.25 -13.33
C ALA A 95 29.56 -0.89 -13.67
N SER A 96 28.70 -1.90 -13.85
CA SER A 96 27.26 -1.73 -14.09
C SER A 96 26.47 -1.31 -12.85
N GLU A 97 27.07 -1.39 -11.68
CA GLU A 97 26.50 -1.05 -10.38
C GLU A 97 26.96 0.33 -9.87
N LEU A 98 27.73 1.05 -10.68
CA LEU A 98 27.91 2.50 -10.50
C LEU A 98 26.59 3.20 -10.90
N VAL A 99 25.76 3.52 -9.91
CA VAL A 99 24.40 4.03 -10.12
C VAL A 99 24.31 5.55 -10.13
N PHE A 100 25.30 6.23 -9.57
CA PHE A 100 25.37 7.69 -9.57
C PHE A 100 26.81 8.18 -9.61
N GLN A 101 27.05 9.22 -10.39
CA GLN A 101 28.33 9.94 -10.44
C GLN A 101 28.08 11.40 -10.71
N ALA A 102 28.69 12.27 -9.90
CA ALA A 102 28.60 13.70 -10.08
C ALA A 102 29.90 14.40 -9.62
N ASN A 103 30.13 15.61 -10.12
CA ASN A 103 31.11 16.52 -9.56
C ASN A 103 30.51 17.92 -9.46
N GLY A 104 30.90 18.69 -8.43
CA GLY A 104 30.41 20.04 -8.26
C GLY A 104 30.77 20.65 -6.93
N PHE A 105 30.29 21.87 -6.75
CA PHE A 105 30.36 22.60 -5.49
C PHE A 105 29.01 22.43 -4.76
N GLY A 106 29.03 22.02 -3.49
CA GLY A 106 27.81 21.76 -2.73
C GLY A 106 27.07 20.48 -3.13
N GLN A 107 25.80 20.45 -2.84
CA GLN A 107 24.90 19.31 -3.04
C GLN A 107 24.79 18.92 -4.51
N GLN A 108 24.79 17.62 -4.76
CA GLN A 108 24.56 17.02 -6.09
C GLN A 108 23.38 16.07 -6.02
N SER A 109 22.55 16.08 -7.07
CA SER A 109 21.36 15.23 -7.14
C SER A 109 21.26 14.53 -8.49
N GLY A 110 20.58 13.38 -8.52
CA GLY A 110 20.31 12.63 -9.73
C GLY A 110 19.20 11.60 -9.50
N THR A 111 19.00 10.75 -10.51
CA THR A 111 18.01 9.68 -10.47
C THR A 111 18.69 8.33 -10.65
N ILE A 112 18.39 7.39 -9.78
CA ILE A 112 18.78 5.99 -9.88
C ILE A 112 17.55 5.21 -10.34
N VAL A 113 17.66 4.47 -11.45
CA VAL A 113 16.63 3.52 -11.90
C VAL A 113 17.04 2.13 -11.43
N VAL A 114 16.19 1.51 -10.62
CA VAL A 114 16.43 0.14 -10.14
C VAL A 114 16.28 -0.84 -11.32
N PRO A 115 17.27 -1.70 -11.61
CA PRO A 115 17.13 -2.65 -12.70
C PRO A 115 15.93 -3.60 -12.48
N VAL A 116 15.16 -3.89 -13.53
CA VAL A 116 14.04 -4.86 -13.47
C VAL A 116 14.49 -6.24 -13.02
N GLY A 117 15.74 -6.62 -13.37
CA GLY A 117 16.37 -7.90 -13.01
C GLY A 117 17.22 -7.85 -11.74
N ALA A 118 17.11 -6.80 -10.92
CA ALA A 118 17.83 -6.74 -9.64
C ALA A 118 17.41 -7.90 -8.73
N SER A 119 18.35 -8.50 -8.03
CA SER A 119 18.07 -9.55 -7.05
C SER A 119 17.24 -8.99 -5.91
N LEU A 120 16.15 -9.69 -5.55
CA LEU A 120 15.27 -9.27 -4.47
C LEU A 120 15.90 -9.51 -3.09
N GLY A 121 15.58 -8.64 -2.15
CA GLY A 121 16.10 -8.74 -0.78
C GLY A 121 17.11 -7.66 -0.45
N SER A 122 17.87 -7.91 0.61
CA SER A 122 18.81 -6.93 1.18
C SER A 122 20.12 -6.90 0.42
N THR A 123 20.55 -5.69 0.03
CA THR A 123 21.85 -5.44 -0.60
C THR A 123 22.50 -4.17 -0.03
N ARG A 124 23.66 -3.80 -0.55
CA ARG A 124 24.50 -2.68 -0.11
C ARG A 124 24.43 -1.50 -1.08
N LEU A 125 24.18 -0.31 -0.53
CA LEU A 125 24.51 0.98 -1.15
C LEU A 125 25.81 1.46 -0.52
N ARG A 126 26.81 1.75 -1.35
CA ARG A 126 28.05 2.43 -0.98
C ARG A 126 28.11 3.79 -1.64
N VAL A 127 28.28 4.84 -0.84
CA VAL A 127 28.47 6.21 -1.30
C VAL A 127 29.87 6.64 -0.97
N ASN A 128 30.58 7.31 -1.90
CA ASN A 128 31.85 7.94 -1.61
C ASN A 128 31.93 9.36 -2.12
N THR A 129 32.72 10.18 -1.43
CA THR A 129 33.15 11.50 -1.87
C THR A 129 34.67 11.60 -1.90
N SER A 130 35.19 12.41 -2.78
CA SER A 130 36.64 12.69 -2.90
C SER A 130 36.91 14.04 -3.53
N SER A 131 38.17 14.51 -3.45
CA SER A 131 38.56 15.85 -3.92
C SER A 131 39.03 15.92 -5.39
N LEU A 132 39.92 15.06 -5.82
CA LEU A 132 40.68 15.27 -7.09
C LEU A 132 40.25 14.31 -8.20
N THR A 133 39.97 13.08 -7.87
CA THR A 133 39.62 11.99 -8.83
C THR A 133 38.43 11.21 -8.33
N TYR A 134 37.64 10.65 -9.25
CA TYR A 134 36.60 9.69 -8.89
C TYR A 134 37.23 8.40 -8.34
N GLN A 135 36.74 7.95 -7.20
CA GLN A 135 37.24 6.73 -6.55
C GLN A 135 36.37 5.51 -6.85
N GLY A 136 36.99 4.34 -6.94
CA GLY A 136 36.26 3.06 -7.04
C GLY A 136 35.58 2.68 -5.72
N ALA A 137 34.65 1.75 -5.78
CA ALA A 137 33.93 1.29 -4.60
C ALA A 137 34.85 0.63 -3.55
N CYS A 138 35.98 0.02 -3.98
CA CYS A 138 36.93 -0.70 -3.13
C CYS A 138 38.27 0.06 -2.98
N ALA A 139 38.28 1.35 -3.19
CA ALA A 139 39.51 2.15 -3.15
C ALA A 139 39.80 2.62 -1.73
N ASN A 140 41.10 2.56 -1.36
CA ASN A 140 41.62 3.31 -0.23
C ASN A 140 42.31 4.56 -0.78
N TYR A 141 41.93 5.72 -0.30
CA TYR A 141 42.40 7.01 -0.81
C TYR A 141 42.54 8.02 0.33
N SER A 142 42.99 9.19 0.02
CA SER A 142 43.09 10.29 0.97
C SER A 142 42.14 11.42 0.55
N LEU A 143 41.67 12.20 1.49
CA LEU A 143 40.82 13.37 1.25
C LEU A 143 39.43 12.98 0.71
N GLY A 144 38.73 12.17 1.45
CA GLY A 144 37.37 11.81 1.16
C GLY A 144 36.72 10.98 2.27
N GLU A 145 35.57 10.39 1.98
CA GLU A 145 34.81 9.56 2.89
C GLU A 145 33.99 8.53 2.14
N VAL A 146 33.72 7.41 2.81
CA VAL A 146 32.89 6.30 2.32
C VAL A 146 31.82 5.99 3.36
N GLU A 147 30.57 5.82 2.93
CA GLU A 147 29.46 5.40 3.77
C GLU A 147 28.71 4.24 3.14
N ASP A 148 28.41 3.24 3.96
CA ASP A 148 27.65 2.04 3.57
C ASP A 148 26.27 2.05 4.20
N TYR A 149 25.23 1.72 3.40
CA TYR A 149 23.82 1.65 3.78
C TYR A 149 23.21 0.34 3.29
N THR A 150 22.06 -0.04 3.85
CA THR A 150 21.26 -1.16 3.34
C THR A 150 20.24 -0.67 2.32
N VAL A 151 20.04 -1.46 1.25
CA VAL A 151 18.93 -1.28 0.30
C VAL A 151 18.13 -2.58 0.27
N MET A 152 16.84 -2.48 0.52
CA MET A 152 15.88 -3.58 0.35
C MET A 152 15.25 -3.48 -1.02
N VAL A 153 15.57 -4.41 -1.92
CA VAL A 153 15.02 -4.50 -3.27
C VAL A 153 13.77 -5.35 -3.26
N MET A 154 12.65 -4.75 -3.65
CA MET A 154 11.35 -5.41 -3.77
C MET A 154 11.00 -5.66 -5.24
N GLY A 155 10.28 -6.74 -5.53
CA GLY A 155 9.74 -7.02 -6.86
C GLY A 155 8.66 -6.00 -7.25
N GLN A 156 8.43 -5.85 -8.58
CA GLN A 156 7.28 -5.07 -9.04
C GLN A 156 5.99 -5.70 -8.56
N CYS A 157 5.11 -4.89 -8.00
CA CYS A 157 3.79 -5.34 -7.61
C CYS A 157 2.91 -5.50 -8.85
N GLN A 158 2.66 -6.75 -9.23
CA GLN A 158 1.83 -7.10 -10.38
C GLN A 158 0.39 -7.45 -9.98
N ALA A 159 0.07 -7.46 -8.69
CA ALA A 159 -1.28 -7.72 -8.22
C ALA A 159 -2.23 -6.60 -8.68
N SER A 160 -3.42 -6.98 -9.16
CA SER A 160 -4.51 -6.05 -9.48
C SER A 160 -5.83 -6.65 -9.03
N ALA A 161 -6.61 -5.90 -8.27
CA ALA A 161 -7.87 -6.37 -7.72
C ALA A 161 -9.01 -6.50 -8.77
N GLY A 162 -8.80 -5.98 -9.98
CA GLY A 162 -9.86 -5.94 -10.99
C GLY A 162 -10.97 -4.96 -10.60
N ALA A 163 -12.21 -5.29 -10.96
CA ALA A 163 -13.38 -4.49 -10.61
C ALA A 163 -14.62 -5.35 -10.38
N LEU A 164 -15.46 -4.95 -9.44
CA LEU A 164 -16.74 -5.57 -9.11
C LEU A 164 -17.91 -4.65 -9.45
N GLN A 165 -19.05 -5.26 -9.74
CA GLN A 165 -20.35 -4.56 -9.80
C GLN A 165 -21.41 -5.32 -9.01
N PRO A 166 -22.38 -4.64 -8.37
CA PRO A 166 -23.47 -5.30 -7.67
C PRO A 166 -24.43 -5.95 -8.67
N VAL A 167 -24.90 -7.17 -8.38
CA VAL A 167 -25.98 -7.80 -9.14
C VAL A 167 -27.28 -7.01 -8.98
N LYS A 168 -27.56 -6.59 -7.75
CA LYS A 168 -28.66 -5.67 -7.41
C LYS A 168 -28.15 -4.67 -6.38
N PRO A 169 -28.03 -3.36 -6.72
CA PRO A 169 -27.51 -2.37 -5.80
C PRO A 169 -28.47 -2.00 -4.67
N LEU A 170 -29.80 -2.16 -4.88
CA LEU A 170 -30.84 -1.88 -3.90
C LEU A 170 -31.63 -3.15 -3.59
N ILE A 171 -31.69 -3.52 -2.32
CA ILE A 171 -32.32 -4.77 -1.85
C ILE A 171 -33.28 -4.44 -0.70
N CYS A 172 -34.49 -5.02 -0.76
CA CYS A 172 -35.44 -4.98 0.36
C CYS A 172 -35.07 -6.05 1.39
N TYR A 173 -34.97 -5.65 2.64
CA TYR A 173 -34.87 -6.55 3.77
C TYR A 173 -36.23 -7.20 4.05
N THR A 174 -36.26 -8.51 4.22
CA THR A 174 -37.51 -9.25 4.41
C THR A 174 -37.66 -9.84 5.82
N GLY A 175 -36.89 -9.31 6.77
CA GLY A 175 -37.00 -9.65 8.19
C GLY A 175 -36.10 -10.81 8.66
N ILE A 176 -35.29 -11.43 7.78
CA ILE A 176 -34.35 -12.50 8.15
C ILE A 176 -32.93 -12.02 7.85
N GLU A 177 -32.50 -12.07 6.61
CA GLU A 177 -31.24 -11.57 6.09
C GLU A 177 -31.43 -11.21 4.62
N ALA A 178 -30.67 -10.23 4.16
CA ALA A 178 -30.59 -9.88 2.75
C ALA A 178 -29.33 -10.50 2.16
N PHE A 179 -29.48 -11.15 1.01
CA PHE A 179 -28.36 -11.71 0.27
C PHE A 179 -27.86 -10.70 -0.75
N ILE A 180 -26.60 -10.26 -0.59
CA ILE A 180 -25.92 -9.36 -1.52
C ILE A 180 -24.87 -10.15 -2.31
N GLN A 181 -24.76 -9.88 -3.60
CA GLN A 181 -23.82 -10.54 -4.51
C GLN A 181 -23.26 -9.56 -5.53
N ALA A 182 -21.94 -9.63 -5.73
CA ALA A 182 -21.26 -8.91 -6.78
C ALA A 182 -20.81 -9.83 -7.92
N THR A 183 -20.59 -9.25 -9.10
CA THR A 183 -19.99 -9.91 -10.26
C THR A 183 -18.69 -9.22 -10.64
N VAL A 184 -17.72 -10.00 -11.09
CA VAL A 184 -16.45 -9.50 -11.61
C VAL A 184 -16.66 -8.91 -13.00
N THR A 185 -16.36 -7.63 -13.18
CA THR A 185 -16.45 -6.91 -14.47
C THR A 185 -15.09 -6.68 -15.13
N ALA A 186 -14.02 -6.59 -14.32
CA ALA A 186 -12.65 -6.66 -14.80
C ALA A 186 -11.92 -7.73 -13.97
N GLN A 187 -11.26 -8.65 -14.69
CA GLN A 187 -10.58 -9.77 -14.04
C GLN A 187 -9.40 -9.27 -13.19
N PRO A 188 -9.21 -9.80 -11.98
CA PRO A 188 -8.03 -9.52 -11.18
C PRO A 188 -6.77 -10.14 -11.81
N VAL A 189 -5.61 -9.53 -11.57
CA VAL A 189 -4.31 -10.15 -11.84
C VAL A 189 -3.79 -10.74 -10.53
N VAL A 190 -3.68 -12.07 -10.52
CA VAL A 190 -3.28 -12.84 -9.33
C VAL A 190 -1.89 -13.45 -9.58
N PRO A 191 -0.81 -12.86 -9.05
CA PRO A 191 0.53 -13.43 -9.19
C PRO A 191 0.64 -14.82 -8.54
N SER A 192 1.63 -15.60 -8.95
CA SER A 192 1.87 -16.93 -8.36
C SER A 192 2.10 -16.82 -6.84
N GLY A 193 1.42 -17.65 -6.06
CA GLY A 193 1.46 -17.64 -4.59
C GLY A 193 0.48 -16.69 -3.92
N TYR A 194 -0.17 -15.81 -4.68
CA TYR A 194 -1.18 -14.90 -4.16
C TYR A 194 -2.54 -15.57 -4.02
N GLN A 195 -3.34 -15.04 -3.12
CA GLN A 195 -4.73 -15.44 -2.87
C GLN A 195 -5.70 -14.33 -3.24
N VAL A 196 -6.93 -14.74 -3.54
CA VAL A 196 -8.07 -13.84 -3.77
C VAL A 196 -9.07 -14.04 -2.64
N ILE A 197 -9.46 -12.96 -1.99
CA ILE A 197 -10.59 -12.95 -1.06
C ILE A 197 -11.47 -11.74 -1.35
N TYR A 198 -12.73 -11.85 -0.90
CA TYR A 198 -13.68 -10.75 -0.93
C TYR A 198 -13.93 -10.23 0.47
N VAL A 199 -13.88 -8.91 0.61
CA VAL A 199 -14.01 -8.21 1.90
C VAL A 199 -15.32 -7.45 1.89
N LEU A 200 -16.16 -7.70 2.89
CA LEU A 200 -17.38 -6.94 3.13
C LEU A 200 -17.09 -5.79 4.07
N THR A 201 -17.41 -4.59 3.64
CA THR A 201 -17.35 -3.39 4.51
C THR A 201 -18.72 -2.75 4.68
N GLN A 202 -18.87 -1.96 5.76
CA GLN A 202 -20.10 -1.23 6.06
C GLN A 202 -19.83 0.27 6.24
N GLY A 203 -20.73 1.08 5.69
CA GLY A 203 -20.75 2.52 5.83
C GLY A 203 -19.62 3.27 5.11
N PRO A 204 -19.59 4.61 5.23
CA PRO A 204 -18.61 5.44 4.51
C PRO A 204 -17.17 5.27 5.01
N GLY A 205 -16.98 4.78 6.24
CA GLY A 205 -15.67 4.45 6.80
C GLY A 205 -15.08 3.12 6.32
N LEU A 206 -15.82 2.36 5.51
CA LEU A 206 -15.43 1.03 5.01
C LEU A 206 -15.00 0.09 6.14
N VAL A 207 -15.76 0.05 7.25
CA VAL A 207 -15.48 -0.82 8.39
C VAL A 207 -15.67 -2.29 7.98
N ILE A 208 -14.63 -3.09 8.10
CA ILE A 208 -14.63 -4.50 7.68
C ILE A 208 -15.56 -5.32 8.60
N GLN A 209 -16.56 -5.98 8.00
CA GLN A 209 -17.54 -6.80 8.69
C GLN A 209 -17.30 -8.28 8.54
N ASN A 210 -16.83 -8.72 7.36
CA ASN A 210 -16.63 -10.13 7.06
C ASN A 210 -15.68 -10.31 5.86
N VAL A 211 -15.19 -11.53 5.67
CA VAL A 211 -14.40 -11.95 4.51
C VAL A 211 -14.93 -13.27 3.96
N SER A 212 -14.82 -13.50 2.65
CA SER A 212 -15.31 -14.70 1.97
C SER A 212 -14.41 -15.06 0.78
N ALA A 213 -14.44 -16.33 0.38
CA ALA A 213 -13.83 -16.77 -0.88
C ALA A 213 -14.70 -16.42 -2.11
N ASP A 214 -15.98 -16.14 -1.91
CA ASP A 214 -16.93 -15.76 -2.96
C ASP A 214 -17.45 -14.34 -2.72
N PRO A 215 -17.77 -13.56 -3.78
CA PRO A 215 -18.24 -12.18 -3.68
C PRO A 215 -19.73 -12.12 -3.28
N GLN A 216 -20.09 -12.76 -2.17
CA GLN A 216 -21.48 -12.85 -1.68
C GLN A 216 -21.54 -12.90 -0.17
N PHE A 217 -22.53 -12.23 0.42
CA PHE A 217 -22.72 -12.16 1.86
C PHE A 217 -24.20 -12.07 2.24
N SER A 218 -24.53 -12.56 3.43
CA SER A 218 -25.82 -12.31 4.10
C SER A 218 -25.66 -11.16 5.07
N VAL A 219 -26.53 -10.16 4.99
CA VAL A 219 -26.44 -8.90 5.74
C VAL A 219 -27.79 -8.41 6.24
N GLY A 220 -27.79 -7.59 7.26
CA GLY A 220 -28.95 -6.84 7.73
C GLY A 220 -29.19 -5.55 6.93
N VAL A 221 -30.04 -4.67 7.46
CA VAL A 221 -30.27 -3.33 6.92
C VAL A 221 -28.99 -2.49 7.04
N GLY A 222 -28.60 -1.81 5.96
CA GLY A 222 -27.40 -0.97 5.93
C GLY A 222 -26.87 -0.70 4.53
N ASN A 223 -25.77 0.07 4.48
CA ASN A 223 -25.01 0.30 3.26
C ASN A 223 -23.71 -0.48 3.33
N TYR A 224 -23.46 -1.31 2.33
CA TYR A 224 -22.34 -2.23 2.28
C TYR A 224 -21.54 -2.06 0.98
N THR A 225 -20.28 -2.46 1.02
CA THR A 225 -19.42 -2.56 -0.16
C THR A 225 -18.69 -3.90 -0.13
N ILE A 226 -18.69 -4.62 -1.26
CA ILE A 226 -17.87 -5.81 -1.46
C ILE A 226 -16.63 -5.40 -2.26
N HIS A 227 -15.46 -5.69 -1.72
CA HIS A 227 -14.15 -5.41 -2.32
C HIS A 227 -13.45 -6.70 -2.68
N THR A 228 -12.63 -6.69 -3.75
CA THR A 228 -11.64 -7.76 -4.01
C THR A 228 -10.32 -7.39 -3.35
N LEU A 229 -9.71 -8.34 -2.63
CA LEU A 229 -8.34 -8.24 -2.14
C LEU A 229 -7.49 -9.36 -2.73
N ILE A 230 -6.40 -8.99 -3.41
CA ILE A 230 -5.36 -9.88 -3.93
C ILE A 230 -4.12 -9.70 -3.06
N TYR A 231 -3.64 -10.75 -2.41
CA TYR A 231 -2.54 -10.65 -1.45
C TYR A 231 -1.69 -11.91 -1.38
N ASP A 232 -0.44 -11.76 -1.00
CA ASP A 232 0.45 -12.87 -0.60
C ASP A 232 0.33 -13.08 0.92
N PRO A 233 -0.13 -14.27 1.39
CA PRO A 233 -0.28 -14.55 2.81
C PRO A 233 1.03 -14.58 3.60
N ASN A 234 2.18 -14.60 2.92
CA ASN A 234 3.49 -14.49 3.58
C ASN A 234 3.89 -13.05 3.89
N THR A 235 3.26 -12.05 3.25
CA THR A 235 3.62 -10.63 3.40
C THR A 235 2.50 -9.81 4.06
N LEU A 236 1.24 -10.14 3.80
CA LEU A 236 0.08 -9.51 4.44
C LEU A 236 -0.59 -10.47 5.42
N ASP A 237 -0.33 -10.28 6.70
CA ASP A 237 -0.97 -11.03 7.78
C ASP A 237 -2.37 -10.47 8.05
N LEU A 238 -3.41 -11.21 7.68
CA LEU A 238 -4.80 -10.82 7.90
C LEU A 238 -5.26 -11.01 9.36
N SER A 239 -4.45 -11.63 10.22
CA SER A 239 -4.78 -11.78 11.65
C SER A 239 -4.81 -10.45 12.40
N ILE A 240 -4.23 -9.39 11.81
CA ILE A 240 -4.29 -8.02 12.34
C ILE A 240 -5.65 -7.34 12.13
N VAL A 241 -6.52 -7.93 11.28
CA VAL A 241 -7.85 -7.36 10.98
C VAL A 241 -8.81 -7.71 12.11
N GLU A 242 -9.31 -6.69 12.80
CA GLU A 242 -10.37 -6.79 13.79
C GLU A 242 -11.71 -6.43 13.13
N LEU A 243 -12.62 -7.42 13.00
CA LEU A 243 -13.94 -7.20 12.41
C LEU A 243 -14.75 -6.20 13.23
N GLY A 244 -15.42 -5.27 12.57
CA GLY A 244 -16.17 -4.19 13.17
C GLY A 244 -15.33 -2.99 13.62
N VAL A 245 -13.98 -3.03 13.48
CA VAL A 245 -13.05 -1.98 13.89
C VAL A 245 -12.13 -1.57 12.74
N THR A 246 -11.36 -2.51 12.19
CA THR A 246 -10.43 -2.25 11.08
C THR A 246 -11.18 -1.80 9.84
N THR A 247 -10.64 -0.81 9.14
CA THR A 247 -11.25 -0.28 7.92
C THR A 247 -10.52 -0.74 6.65
N GLY A 248 -11.20 -0.70 5.52
CA GLY A 248 -10.57 -0.90 4.21
C GLY A 248 -9.47 0.13 3.93
N PHE A 249 -9.55 1.33 4.51
CA PHE A 249 -8.50 2.34 4.39
C PHE A 249 -7.24 1.96 5.18
N ASP A 250 -7.38 1.36 6.38
CA ASP A 250 -6.23 0.87 7.17
C ASP A 250 -5.49 -0.21 6.39
N VAL A 251 -6.20 -1.17 5.82
CA VAL A 251 -5.60 -2.21 4.97
C VAL A 251 -4.94 -1.59 3.74
N ASN A 252 -5.64 -0.70 3.01
CA ASN A 252 -5.08 -0.04 1.83
C ASN A 252 -3.81 0.74 2.15
N GLY A 253 -3.71 1.37 3.33
CA GLY A 253 -2.54 2.10 3.79
C GLY A 253 -1.28 1.23 3.95
N LEU A 254 -1.42 -0.08 4.13
CA LEU A 254 -0.30 -1.03 4.17
C LEU A 254 0.19 -1.41 2.76
N LEU A 255 -0.67 -1.27 1.74
CA LEU A 255 -0.39 -1.68 0.38
C LEU A 255 0.37 -0.59 -0.38
N ILE A 256 1.18 -0.99 -1.37
CA ILE A 256 1.92 -0.05 -2.24
C ILE A 256 0.97 0.97 -2.89
N GLN A 257 -0.21 0.54 -3.35
CA GLN A 257 -1.24 1.43 -3.93
C GLN A 257 -1.75 2.52 -2.98
N GLY A 258 -1.68 2.29 -1.66
CA GLY A 258 -2.06 3.23 -0.60
C GLY A 258 -0.88 3.96 0.06
N GLY A 259 0.34 3.78 -0.45
CA GLY A 259 1.57 4.39 0.07
C GLY A 259 2.35 3.52 1.06
N GLY A 260 1.92 2.27 1.31
CA GLY A 260 2.63 1.29 2.12
C GLY A 260 3.72 0.54 1.35
N ALA A 261 4.19 -0.58 1.93
CA ALA A 261 5.29 -1.37 1.38
C ALA A 261 4.87 -2.78 0.91
N ILE A 262 3.64 -3.20 1.15
CA ILE A 262 3.17 -4.56 0.85
C ILE A 262 2.62 -4.62 -0.58
N CYS A 263 3.17 -5.55 -1.39
CA CYS A 263 2.59 -5.84 -2.69
C CYS A 263 1.29 -6.65 -2.52
N ALA A 264 0.18 -5.98 -2.69
CA ALA A 264 -1.17 -6.52 -2.73
C ALA A 264 -2.07 -5.50 -3.44
N ALA A 265 -3.27 -5.88 -3.80
CA ALA A 265 -4.22 -4.98 -4.44
C ALA A 265 -5.62 -5.10 -3.82
N LEU A 266 -6.20 -3.97 -3.47
CA LEU A 266 -7.56 -3.85 -2.96
C LEU A 266 -8.39 -2.99 -3.94
N ASP A 267 -9.55 -3.50 -4.37
CA ASP A 267 -10.54 -2.68 -5.08
C ASP A 267 -11.26 -1.78 -4.07
N VAL A 268 -10.69 -0.60 -3.79
CA VAL A 268 -11.24 0.34 -2.79
C VAL A 268 -12.64 0.83 -3.16
N ALA A 269 -12.94 0.98 -4.46
CA ALA A 269 -14.27 1.41 -4.93
C ALA A 269 -15.33 0.34 -4.68
N GLY A 270 -15.02 -0.91 -4.97
CA GLY A 270 -15.86 -2.08 -4.76
C GLY A 270 -17.26 -2.02 -5.36
N ALA A 271 -18.05 -3.05 -5.10
CA ALA A 271 -19.46 -3.11 -5.45
C ALA A 271 -20.33 -2.62 -4.27
N GLN A 272 -21.09 -1.56 -4.47
CA GLN A 272 -21.89 -0.91 -3.43
C GLN A 272 -23.32 -1.41 -3.40
N PHE A 273 -23.87 -1.62 -2.18
CA PHE A 273 -25.21 -2.11 -1.92
C PHE A 273 -25.90 -1.27 -0.88
N SER A 274 -27.20 -1.05 -1.06
CA SER A 274 -28.10 -0.50 -0.03
C SER A 274 -29.18 -1.52 0.30
N VAL A 275 -29.21 -1.96 1.53
CA VAL A 275 -30.24 -2.87 2.06
C VAL A 275 -31.17 -2.05 2.94
N THR A 276 -32.43 -1.99 2.57
CA THR A 276 -33.45 -1.14 3.20
C THR A 276 -34.65 -1.97 3.64
N ASP A 277 -35.33 -1.48 4.67
CA ASP A 277 -36.56 -2.07 5.20
C ASP A 277 -37.73 -1.09 5.00
N PRO A 278 -38.33 -1.04 3.77
CA PRO A 278 -39.43 -0.14 3.51
C PRO A 278 -40.73 -0.65 4.20
N SER A 279 -41.46 0.27 4.80
CA SER A 279 -42.79 -0.01 5.33
C SER A 279 -43.81 1.03 4.85
N ALA A 280 -44.99 0.56 4.53
CA ALA A 280 -46.07 1.43 4.04
C ALA A 280 -46.64 2.35 5.12
N GLY A 281 -46.39 2.05 6.40
CA GLY A 281 -47.04 2.73 7.52
C GLY A 281 -48.52 2.44 7.59
N THR A 282 -49.23 3.30 8.34
CA THR A 282 -50.65 3.17 8.55
C THR A 282 -51.41 4.46 8.12
N LEU A 283 -52.67 4.27 7.82
CA LEU A 283 -53.58 5.36 7.52
C LEU A 283 -54.65 5.47 8.62
N SER A 284 -55.00 6.68 8.97
CA SER A 284 -56.15 7.00 9.79
C SER A 284 -57.23 7.69 8.94
N GLY A 285 -58.46 7.58 9.39
CA GLY A 285 -59.61 8.07 8.65
C GLY A 285 -60.36 6.91 8.05
N GLY A 286 -61.58 6.93 8.16
CA GLY A 286 -62.54 5.94 7.69
C GLY A 286 -63.87 6.28 8.38
N ALA A 287 -64.85 6.60 7.61
CA ALA A 287 -66.22 6.70 8.07
C ALA A 287 -67.07 5.83 7.19
N ASP A 288 -68.09 5.25 7.78
CA ASP A 288 -69.12 4.58 6.98
C ASP A 288 -69.73 5.65 6.08
N VAL A 289 -69.60 5.48 4.78
CA VAL A 289 -70.14 6.41 3.80
C VAL A 289 -71.29 5.73 3.12
N CYS A 290 -72.49 6.25 3.33
CA CYS A 290 -73.68 5.83 2.59
C CYS A 290 -73.58 6.36 1.15
N GLY A 291 -73.57 5.46 0.18
CA GLY A 291 -73.61 5.83 -1.24
C GLY A 291 -74.89 6.58 -1.55
N THR A 292 -74.76 7.77 -2.14
CA THR A 292 -75.84 8.50 -2.78
C THR A 292 -75.59 8.42 -4.29
N ASP A 293 -76.57 8.84 -5.11
CA ASP A 293 -76.41 8.82 -6.57
C ASP A 293 -75.30 9.74 -7.15
N SER A 294 -74.57 10.39 -6.30
CA SER A 294 -73.41 11.24 -6.62
C SER A 294 -72.12 10.63 -6.09
N ALA A 295 -70.99 10.93 -6.76
CA ALA A 295 -69.67 10.48 -6.34
C ALA A 295 -69.36 10.90 -4.90
N THR A 296 -68.86 9.92 -4.11
CA THR A 296 -68.48 10.16 -2.71
C THR A 296 -66.92 10.16 -2.63
N THR A 297 -66.39 11.21 -1.99
CA THR A 297 -64.93 11.30 -1.73
C THR A 297 -64.57 10.57 -0.45
N LEU A 298 -63.68 9.59 -0.55
CA LEU A 298 -63.04 8.95 0.61
C LEU A 298 -61.74 9.66 0.93
N THR A 299 -61.53 9.97 2.20
CA THR A 299 -60.29 10.61 2.64
C THR A 299 -59.64 9.78 3.73
N ALA A 300 -58.33 9.54 3.57
CA ALA A 300 -57.50 8.96 4.59
C ALA A 300 -56.26 9.85 4.83
N THR A 301 -55.79 9.84 6.07
CA THR A 301 -54.61 10.63 6.46
C THR A 301 -53.47 9.66 6.82
N ALA A 302 -52.29 9.86 6.26
CA ALA A 302 -51.13 9.10 6.63
C ALA A 302 -50.69 9.48 8.05
N ASN A 303 -50.39 8.45 8.87
CA ASN A 303 -50.01 8.65 10.27
C ASN A 303 -48.52 9.03 10.45
N GLY A 304 -47.76 9.10 9.36
CA GLY A 304 -46.35 9.48 9.39
C GLY A 304 -45.40 8.38 9.89
N ASP A 305 -45.87 7.14 10.02
CA ASP A 305 -45.15 5.98 10.48
C ASP A 305 -44.61 5.09 9.32
N ALA A 306 -44.73 5.56 8.09
CA ALA A 306 -44.13 4.94 6.92
C ALA A 306 -42.61 5.12 6.91
N ASN A 307 -41.85 4.04 6.62
CA ASN A 307 -40.43 4.11 6.31
C ASN A 307 -40.27 4.04 4.79
N VAL A 308 -39.91 5.17 4.17
CA VAL A 308 -39.75 5.33 2.72
C VAL A 308 -38.28 5.63 2.41
N PRO A 309 -37.44 4.61 2.22
CA PRO A 309 -36.03 4.79 1.92
C PRO A 309 -35.82 5.52 0.59
N ALA A 310 -34.61 6.07 0.39
CA ALA A 310 -34.23 6.69 -0.87
C ALA A 310 -34.43 5.74 -2.06
N GLY A 311 -35.03 6.22 -3.13
CA GLY A 311 -35.35 5.43 -4.33
C GLY A 311 -36.72 4.72 -4.29
N TYR A 312 -37.45 4.82 -3.16
CA TYR A 312 -38.83 4.32 -3.04
C TYR A 312 -39.85 5.48 -3.14
N SER A 313 -41.05 5.17 -3.51
CA SER A 313 -42.19 6.10 -3.53
C SER A 313 -43.38 5.48 -2.83
N THR A 314 -44.19 6.31 -2.20
CA THR A 314 -45.47 5.90 -1.60
C THR A 314 -46.60 6.03 -2.62
N VAL A 315 -47.39 4.98 -2.73
CA VAL A 315 -48.61 4.96 -3.54
C VAL A 315 -49.77 4.52 -2.66
N TYR A 316 -50.87 5.22 -2.74
CA TYR A 316 -52.11 4.83 -2.04
C TYR A 316 -53.02 4.06 -3.00
N VAL A 317 -53.53 2.95 -2.55
CA VAL A 317 -54.41 2.07 -3.35
C VAL A 317 -55.76 1.98 -2.65
N LEU A 318 -56.85 2.23 -3.38
CA LEU A 318 -58.20 1.93 -2.97
C LEU A 318 -58.54 0.50 -3.37
N THR A 319 -58.95 -0.31 -2.41
CA THR A 319 -59.37 -1.73 -2.61
C THR A 319 -60.81 -1.91 -2.28
#